data_f3b613fafe8ec0c7f13388c15e5edaee
#
_entry.id   f3b613fafe8ec0c7f13388c15e5edaee
#
_cell.length_a   1.000
_cell.length_b   1.000
_cell.length_c   1.000
_cell.angle_alpha   90.00
_cell.angle_beta   90.00
_cell.angle_gamma   90.00
#
_symmetry.space_group_name_H-M   'P 1'
#
loop_
_entity.id
_entity.type
_entity.pdbx_description
1 polymer ?
#
loop_
_entity_poly.entity_id
_entity_poly.type
_entity_poly.pdbx_seq_one_letter_code
_entity_poly.pdbx_strand_id
1 'polypeptide(L)'
;MLQAELAKLRSNCMTRQVGAVIVREHRQIATGYNGTPPGIKNCFEGGCKRCQDRIDGKVKSGESLDRCLCNHAEANAIMHCAILGIETGVKDAILYSTYVPCLECSKMAITIGIKKIICLNTYPETDYNLMNEAGISIQLLDRKKIQYWAKILIDS
;
A
#
# COMPACT_ATOMS: atom_id res chain seq x y z
N MET A 1 5.93 -6.89 -7.57
CA MET A 1 4.57 -7.17 -7.08
C MET A 1 4.49 -8.38 -6.14
N LEU A 2 5.10 -9.52 -6.42
CA LEU A 2 5.08 -10.66 -5.47
C LEU A 2 5.61 -10.29 -4.09
N GLN A 3 6.65 -9.47 -4.00
CA GLN A 3 7.16 -8.96 -2.71
C GLN A 3 6.11 -8.13 -1.96
N ALA A 4 5.28 -7.34 -2.67
CA ALA A 4 4.18 -6.61 -2.03
C ALA A 4 3.08 -7.56 -1.54
N GLU A 5 2.78 -8.63 -2.29
CA GLU A 5 1.87 -9.69 -1.86
C GLU A 5 2.40 -10.44 -0.62
N LEU A 6 3.70 -10.69 -0.52
CA LEU A 6 4.31 -11.25 0.68
C LEU A 6 4.27 -10.27 1.85
N ALA A 7 4.58 -8.99 1.61
CA ALA A 7 4.56 -7.96 2.65
C ALA A 7 3.18 -7.84 3.31
N LYS A 8 2.09 -7.93 2.54
CA LYS A 8 0.73 -7.83 3.10
C LYS A 8 0.39 -8.90 4.14
N LEU A 9 1.07 -10.06 4.13
CA LEU A 9 0.85 -11.13 5.12
C LEU A 9 1.23 -10.71 6.54
N ARG A 10 2.03 -9.65 6.68
CA ARG A 10 2.37 -9.04 7.98
C ARG A 10 1.31 -8.08 8.48
N SER A 11 0.33 -7.72 7.65
CA SER A 11 -0.74 -6.80 8.05
C SER A 11 -1.51 -7.32 9.25
N ASN A 12 -1.76 -6.45 10.22
CA ASN A 12 -2.63 -6.74 11.34
C ASN A 12 -4.06 -6.19 11.16
N CYS A 13 -4.38 -5.68 9.97
CA CYS A 13 -5.71 -5.12 9.68
C CYS A 13 -6.74 -6.23 9.46
N MET A 14 -7.80 -6.22 10.26
CA MET A 14 -8.87 -7.23 10.21
C MET A 14 -9.79 -7.10 8.99
N THR A 15 -9.78 -5.96 8.28
CA THR A 15 -10.72 -5.74 7.16
C THR A 15 -10.09 -5.94 5.79
N ARG A 16 -8.85 -5.54 5.60
CA ARG A 16 -8.14 -5.66 4.32
C ARG A 16 -6.64 -5.62 4.56
N GLN A 17 -5.96 -6.64 4.10
CA GLN A 17 -4.50 -6.68 4.11
C GLN A 17 -3.97 -6.05 2.82
N VAL A 18 -3.07 -5.10 2.95
CA VAL A 18 -2.41 -4.39 1.86
C VAL A 18 -0.90 -4.43 2.09
N GLY A 19 -0.15 -4.61 1.03
CA GLY A 19 1.31 -4.55 1.05
C GLY A 19 1.81 -3.61 -0.04
N ALA A 20 2.91 -2.93 0.24
CA ALA A 20 3.57 -2.01 -0.67
C ALA A 20 5.08 -2.19 -0.64
N VAL A 21 5.72 -1.96 -1.79
CA VAL A 21 7.18 -2.03 -1.95
C VAL A 21 7.62 -0.86 -2.81
N ILE A 22 8.64 -0.13 -2.37
CA ILE A 22 9.28 0.92 -3.16
C ILE A 22 10.55 0.33 -3.79
N VAL A 23 10.67 0.49 -5.11
CA VAL A 23 11.78 -0.02 -5.91
C VAL A 23 12.43 1.13 -6.66
N ARG A 24 13.75 1.23 -6.60
CA ARG A 24 14.55 2.13 -7.41
C ARG A 24 15.71 1.36 -8.04
N GLU A 25 16.00 1.63 -9.30
CA GLU A 25 17.12 0.99 -10.02
C GLU A 25 17.11 -0.54 -9.88
N HIS A 26 15.91 -1.13 -10.04
CA HIS A 26 15.65 -2.57 -9.90
C HIS A 26 15.88 -3.16 -8.48
N ARG A 27 16.13 -2.32 -7.48
CA ARG A 27 16.36 -2.74 -6.09
C ARG A 27 15.19 -2.33 -5.20
N GLN A 28 14.74 -3.23 -4.36
CA GLN A 28 13.80 -2.91 -3.29
C GLN A 28 14.50 -2.06 -2.24
N ILE A 29 13.97 -0.87 -1.98
CA ILE A 29 14.53 0.06 -0.97
C ILE A 29 13.67 0.18 0.28
N ALA A 30 12.37 -0.06 0.18
CA ALA A 30 11.48 -0.06 1.33
C ALA A 30 10.29 -0.99 1.13
N THR A 31 9.73 -1.44 2.25
CA THR A 31 8.53 -2.28 2.31
C THR A 31 7.57 -1.71 3.34
N GLY A 32 6.27 -1.79 3.05
CA GLY A 32 5.22 -1.43 3.97
C GLY A 32 4.06 -2.41 3.90
N TYR A 33 3.37 -2.55 5.00
CA TYR A 33 2.08 -3.23 5.12
C TYR A 33 1.18 -2.41 6.02
N ASN A 34 -0.12 -2.54 5.86
CA ASN A 34 -1.04 -1.76 6.66
C ASN A 34 -1.28 -2.38 8.03
N GLY A 35 -1.44 -1.53 9.03
CA GLY A 35 -1.67 -1.94 10.42
C GLY A 35 -1.60 -0.78 11.38
N THR A 36 -1.98 -1.02 12.64
CA THR A 36 -1.85 -0.05 13.71
C THR A 36 -0.39 0.30 13.95
N PRO A 37 -0.07 1.56 14.31
CA PRO A 37 1.30 1.97 14.64
C PRO A 37 1.90 1.16 15.79
N PRO A 38 3.24 1.09 15.90
CA PRO A 38 3.92 0.51 17.05
C PRO A 38 3.43 1.10 18.37
N GLY A 39 3.26 0.25 19.37
CA GLY A 39 2.75 0.64 20.69
C GLY A 39 1.23 0.74 20.79
N ILE A 40 0.51 0.66 19.69
CA ILE A 40 -0.96 0.59 19.65
C ILE A 40 -1.39 -0.88 19.53
N LYS A 41 -2.48 -1.24 20.23
CA LYS A 41 -3.09 -2.56 20.14
C LYS A 41 -3.35 -2.94 18.69
N ASN A 42 -3.05 -4.18 18.31
CA ASN A 42 -3.25 -4.66 16.94
C ASN A 42 -4.71 -4.50 16.50
N CYS A 43 -4.92 -4.21 15.22
CA CYS A 43 -6.26 -4.02 14.67
C CYS A 43 -7.14 -5.25 14.89
N PHE A 44 -6.63 -6.46 14.61
CA PHE A 44 -7.38 -7.72 14.82
C PHE A 44 -7.66 -8.05 16.30
N GLU A 45 -6.98 -7.38 17.22
CA GLU A 45 -7.24 -7.47 18.66
C GLU A 45 -8.21 -6.40 19.16
N GLY A 46 -8.82 -5.64 18.24
CA GLY A 46 -9.74 -4.55 18.53
C GLY A 46 -9.07 -3.16 18.65
N GLY A 47 -7.83 -3.01 18.21
CA GLY A 47 -7.09 -1.75 18.26
C GLY A 47 -7.62 -0.66 17.32
N CYS A 48 -8.45 -1.00 16.34
CA CYS A 48 -9.02 -0.03 15.40
C CYS A 48 -10.54 -0.12 15.35
N LYS A 49 -11.21 0.82 16.02
CA LYS A 49 -12.68 0.86 16.06
C LYS A 49 -13.32 0.99 14.66
N ARG A 50 -12.74 1.78 13.76
CA ARG A 50 -13.24 1.92 12.38
C ARG A 50 -13.26 0.58 11.64
N CYS A 51 -12.22 -0.25 11.81
CA CYS A 51 -12.19 -1.57 11.19
C CYS A 51 -13.24 -2.50 11.83
N GLN A 52 -13.44 -2.41 13.13
CA GLN A 52 -14.52 -3.14 13.81
C GLN A 52 -15.89 -2.70 13.29
N ASP A 53 -16.16 -1.40 13.22
CA ASP A 53 -17.43 -0.86 12.72
C ASP A 53 -17.70 -1.30 11.26
N ARG A 54 -16.67 -1.51 10.47
CA ARG A 54 -16.79 -2.06 9.11
C ARG A 54 -17.18 -3.55 9.11
N ILE A 55 -16.62 -4.36 10.00
CA ILE A 55 -16.99 -5.77 10.15
C ILE A 55 -18.44 -5.87 10.62
N ASP A 56 -18.83 -4.99 11.54
CA ASP A 56 -20.21 -4.91 12.06
C ASP A 56 -21.20 -4.33 11.02
N GLY A 57 -20.77 -3.96 9.82
CA GLY A 57 -21.62 -3.40 8.78
C GLY A 57 -22.05 -1.93 8.98
N LYS A 58 -21.49 -1.25 9.99
CA LYS A 58 -21.81 0.17 10.32
C LYS A 58 -21.15 1.17 9.39
N VAL A 59 -20.05 0.78 8.72
CA VAL A 59 -19.24 1.62 7.83
C VAL A 59 -18.92 0.83 6.55
N LYS A 60 -19.10 1.45 5.38
CA LYS A 60 -18.78 0.82 4.09
C LYS A 60 -17.28 0.86 3.76
N SER A 61 -16.90 0.10 2.73
CA SER A 61 -15.53 0.13 2.21
C SER A 61 -15.20 1.51 1.65
N GLY A 62 -14.06 2.09 2.07
CA GLY A 62 -13.64 3.43 1.64
C GLY A 62 -14.14 4.58 2.51
N GLU A 63 -15.19 4.38 3.32
CA GLU A 63 -15.74 5.41 4.22
C GLU A 63 -14.93 5.56 5.51
N SER A 64 -14.91 6.78 6.05
CA SER A 64 -14.29 7.15 7.34
C SER A 64 -12.83 6.69 7.47
N LEU A 65 -12.06 6.78 6.39
CA LEU A 65 -10.64 6.40 6.39
C LEU A 65 -9.79 7.30 7.30
N ASP A 66 -10.19 8.54 7.48
CA ASP A 66 -9.64 9.52 8.42
C ASP A 66 -9.64 9.04 9.88
N ARG A 67 -10.59 8.15 10.23
CA ARG A 67 -10.71 7.56 11.58
C ARG A 67 -10.00 6.20 11.71
N CYS A 68 -9.41 5.71 10.64
CA CYS A 68 -8.70 4.44 10.67
C CYS A 68 -7.36 4.59 11.38
N LEU A 69 -7.16 3.83 12.47
CA LEU A 69 -5.88 3.83 13.17
C LEU A 69 -4.80 3.00 12.46
N CYS A 70 -5.18 2.22 11.46
CA CYS A 70 -4.19 1.50 10.64
C CYS A 70 -3.54 2.48 9.66
N ASN A 71 -2.25 2.69 9.76
CA ASN A 71 -1.47 3.29 8.69
C ASN A 71 -1.62 2.45 7.42
N HIS A 72 -1.66 3.10 6.27
CA HIS A 72 -1.71 2.40 5.00
C HIS A 72 -0.34 1.83 4.61
N ALA A 73 -0.31 0.79 3.81
CA ALA A 73 0.92 0.11 3.40
C ALA A 73 1.89 1.05 2.68
N GLU A 74 1.36 1.90 1.80
CA GLU A 74 2.12 2.88 1.04
C GLU A 74 2.75 3.92 1.97
N ALA A 75 1.98 4.46 2.92
CA ALA A 75 2.48 5.40 3.92
C ALA A 75 3.59 4.76 4.77
N ASN A 76 3.40 3.52 5.22
CA ASN A 76 4.42 2.79 5.97
C ASN A 76 5.69 2.55 5.13
N ALA A 77 5.57 2.23 3.84
CA ALA A 77 6.74 2.09 2.96
C ALA A 77 7.51 3.42 2.82
N ILE A 78 6.80 4.55 2.69
CA ILE A 78 7.38 5.90 2.62
C ILE A 78 8.05 6.26 3.93
N MET A 79 7.40 6.06 5.07
CA MET A 79 7.98 6.30 6.39
C MET A 79 9.21 5.42 6.64
N HIS A 80 9.21 4.19 6.14
CA HIS A 80 10.36 3.29 6.25
C HIS A 80 11.58 3.83 5.49
N CYS A 81 11.37 4.44 4.32
CA CYS A 81 12.46 5.15 3.63
C CYS A 81 13.07 6.26 4.51
N ALA A 82 12.23 7.06 5.16
CA ALA A 82 12.70 8.14 6.04
C ALA A 82 13.46 7.58 7.26
N ILE A 83 12.95 6.53 7.91
CA ILE A 83 13.61 5.88 9.07
C ILE A 83 14.99 5.33 8.68
N LEU A 84 15.13 4.80 7.46
CA LEU A 84 16.40 4.26 6.96
C LEU A 84 17.35 5.33 6.39
N GLY A 85 16.98 6.60 6.43
CA GLY A 85 17.79 7.71 5.90
C GLY A 85 17.91 7.68 4.36
N ILE A 86 16.94 7.11 3.66
CA ILE A 86 16.92 7.03 2.18
C ILE A 86 16.25 8.29 1.62
N GLU A 87 16.78 9.47 1.94
CA GLU A 87 16.16 10.77 1.63
C GLU A 87 16.09 11.03 0.11
N THR A 88 17.19 10.81 -0.60
CA THR A 88 17.28 11.04 -2.05
C THR A 88 16.92 9.80 -2.87
N GLY A 89 16.82 8.65 -2.21
CA GLY A 89 16.62 7.36 -2.85
C GLY A 89 15.22 7.10 -3.38
N VAL A 90 14.25 7.96 -3.06
CA VAL A 90 12.84 7.74 -3.43
C VAL A 90 12.46 8.46 -4.72
N LYS A 91 13.17 9.54 -5.09
CA LYS A 91 12.93 10.26 -6.35
C LYS A 91 13.09 9.30 -7.54
N ASP A 92 12.13 9.37 -8.47
CA ASP A 92 12.04 8.51 -9.65
C ASP A 92 11.83 7.01 -9.35
N ALA A 93 11.53 6.65 -8.10
CA ALA A 93 11.21 5.28 -7.73
C ALA A 93 9.84 4.82 -8.23
N ILE A 94 9.64 3.51 -8.20
CA ILE A 94 8.38 2.84 -8.53
C ILE A 94 7.76 2.32 -7.23
N LEU A 95 6.50 2.67 -6.99
CA LEU A 95 5.71 2.11 -5.91
C LEU A 95 4.88 0.93 -6.44
N TYR A 96 5.14 -0.26 -5.92
CA TYR A 96 4.28 -1.42 -6.09
C TYR A 96 3.36 -1.52 -4.90
N SER A 97 2.06 -1.52 -5.11
CA SER A 97 1.07 -1.71 -4.06
C SER A 97 0.00 -2.73 -4.48
N THR A 98 -0.47 -3.54 -3.55
CA THR A 98 -1.54 -4.51 -3.86
C THR A 98 -2.88 -3.85 -4.13
N TYR A 99 -3.05 -2.57 -3.75
CA TYR A 99 -4.18 -1.71 -4.09
C TYR A 99 -3.69 -0.36 -4.60
N VAL A 100 -4.51 0.32 -5.41
CA VAL A 100 -4.26 1.71 -5.79
C VAL A 100 -4.21 2.57 -4.51
N PRO A 101 -3.22 3.46 -4.35
CA PRO A 101 -3.16 4.37 -3.21
C PRO A 101 -4.42 5.22 -3.06
N CYS A 102 -4.87 5.43 -1.84
CA CYS A 102 -5.91 6.41 -1.55
C CYS A 102 -5.38 7.85 -1.74
N LEU A 103 -6.25 8.85 -1.66
CA LEU A 103 -5.88 10.25 -1.85
C LEU A 103 -4.69 10.68 -0.98
N GLU A 104 -4.69 10.34 0.30
CA GLU A 104 -3.59 10.72 1.20
C GLU A 104 -2.27 10.05 0.85
N CYS A 105 -2.29 8.74 0.53
CA CYS A 105 -1.08 8.04 0.07
C CYS A 105 -0.59 8.57 -1.29
N SER A 106 -1.50 8.99 -2.16
CA SER A 106 -1.16 9.62 -3.45
C SER A 106 -0.42 10.94 -3.25
N LYS A 107 -0.90 11.80 -2.35
CA LYS A 107 -0.21 13.06 -1.98
C LYS A 107 1.20 12.79 -1.47
N MET A 108 1.36 11.81 -0.57
CA MET A 108 2.68 11.41 -0.06
C MET A 108 3.60 10.92 -1.18
N ALA A 109 3.09 10.05 -2.08
CA ALA A 109 3.86 9.52 -3.20
C ALA A 109 4.33 10.63 -4.16
N ILE A 110 3.47 11.61 -4.44
CA ILE A 110 3.81 12.79 -5.24
C ILE A 110 4.92 13.59 -4.55
N THR A 111 4.74 13.89 -3.26
CA THR A 111 5.68 14.72 -2.49
C THR A 111 7.10 14.15 -2.46
N ILE A 112 7.24 12.83 -2.34
CA ILE A 112 8.56 12.18 -2.32
C ILE A 112 9.12 11.87 -3.71
N GLY A 113 8.39 12.20 -4.79
CA GLY A 113 8.85 12.05 -6.17
C GLY A 113 8.74 10.63 -6.74
N ILE A 114 7.76 9.84 -6.31
CA ILE A 114 7.41 8.58 -6.99
C ILE A 114 7.01 8.89 -8.44
N LYS A 115 7.58 8.17 -9.39
CA LYS A 115 7.35 8.38 -10.82
C LYS A 115 6.29 7.45 -11.40
N LYS A 116 6.17 6.26 -10.86
CA LYS A 116 5.25 5.24 -11.34
C LYS A 116 4.64 4.46 -10.18
N ILE A 117 3.35 4.16 -10.32
CA ILE A 117 2.62 3.28 -9.40
C ILE A 117 2.15 2.05 -10.17
N ILE A 118 2.44 0.88 -9.64
CA ILE A 118 2.01 -0.40 -10.20
C ILE A 118 1.18 -1.12 -9.15
N CYS A 119 -0.07 -1.48 -9.48
CA CYS A 119 -1.01 -2.08 -8.54
C CYS A 119 -1.78 -3.26 -9.12
N LEU A 120 -2.43 -4.05 -8.26
CA LEU A 120 -3.22 -5.22 -8.63
C LEU A 120 -4.73 -4.96 -8.55
N ASN A 121 -5.15 -4.09 -7.66
CA ASN A 121 -6.57 -3.86 -7.38
C ASN A 121 -6.84 -2.35 -7.32
N THR A 122 -8.10 -2.02 -7.64
CA THR A 122 -8.63 -0.66 -7.53
C THR A 122 -9.77 -0.62 -6.51
N TYR A 123 -10.12 0.57 -6.06
CA TYR A 123 -11.39 0.83 -5.39
C TYR A 123 -12.45 1.22 -6.43
N PRO A 124 -13.74 1.01 -6.16
CA PRO A 124 -14.82 1.36 -7.11
C PRO A 124 -14.80 2.82 -7.56
N GLU A 125 -14.40 3.74 -6.68
CA GLU A 125 -14.39 5.19 -6.90
C GLU A 125 -12.93 5.72 -6.90
N THR A 126 -12.01 5.02 -7.57
CA THR A 126 -10.63 5.50 -7.65
C THR A 126 -10.54 6.72 -8.56
N ASP A 127 -10.15 7.86 -8.00
CA ASP A 127 -9.81 9.06 -8.76
C ASP A 127 -8.31 9.10 -9.04
N TYR A 128 -7.95 9.14 -10.32
CA TYR A 128 -6.56 9.20 -10.79
C TYR A 128 -6.11 10.62 -11.15
N ASN A 129 -7.01 11.61 -11.10
CA ASN A 129 -6.75 12.97 -11.61
C ASN A 129 -5.51 13.58 -10.96
N LEU A 130 -5.42 13.54 -9.63
CA LEU A 130 -4.29 14.10 -8.90
C LEU A 130 -2.95 13.49 -9.33
N MET A 131 -2.89 12.17 -9.48
CA MET A 131 -1.67 11.47 -9.87
C MET A 131 -1.30 11.74 -11.33
N ASN A 132 -2.30 11.81 -12.23
CA ASN A 132 -2.10 12.15 -13.64
C ASN A 132 -1.59 13.59 -13.79
N GLU A 133 -2.18 14.55 -13.07
CA GLU A 133 -1.74 15.96 -13.06
C GLU A 133 -0.29 16.09 -12.57
N ALA A 134 0.10 15.29 -11.57
CA ALA A 134 1.47 15.21 -11.07
C ALA A 134 2.43 14.42 -11.98
N GLY A 135 1.97 13.92 -13.12
CA GLY A 135 2.79 13.14 -14.06
C GLY A 135 3.16 11.74 -13.59
N ILE A 136 2.46 11.18 -12.58
CA ILE A 136 2.67 9.81 -12.13
C ILE A 136 1.93 8.84 -13.04
N SER A 137 2.65 7.92 -13.67
CA SER A 137 2.02 6.86 -14.45
C SER A 137 1.49 5.75 -13.54
N ILE A 138 0.24 5.30 -13.80
CA ILE A 138 -0.40 4.21 -13.05
C ILE A 138 -0.60 3.03 -13.97
N GLN A 139 -0.21 1.86 -13.51
CA GLN A 139 -0.35 0.61 -14.23
C GLN A 139 -1.06 -0.43 -13.36
N LEU A 140 -2.17 -0.95 -13.85
CA LEU A 140 -2.83 -2.11 -13.26
C LEU A 140 -2.23 -3.39 -13.85
N LEU A 141 -1.78 -4.30 -13.00
CA LEU A 141 -1.23 -5.58 -13.42
C LEU A 141 -2.34 -6.63 -13.55
N ASP A 142 -2.20 -7.49 -14.54
CA ASP A 142 -3.04 -8.68 -14.65
C ASP A 142 -2.72 -9.67 -13.53
N ARG A 143 -3.72 -9.97 -12.71
CA ARG A 143 -3.63 -10.92 -11.60
C ARG A 143 -3.19 -12.32 -12.06
N LYS A 144 -3.59 -12.76 -13.26
CA LYS A 144 -3.19 -14.07 -13.82
C LYS A 144 -1.68 -14.18 -14.02
N LYS A 145 -1.01 -13.08 -14.44
CA LYS A 145 0.45 -13.05 -14.54
C LYS A 145 1.12 -13.22 -13.19
N ILE A 146 0.59 -12.60 -12.14
CA ILE A 146 1.15 -12.72 -10.78
C ILE A 146 0.96 -14.15 -10.24
N GLN A 147 -0.20 -14.75 -10.48
CA GLN A 147 -0.47 -16.14 -10.11
C GLN A 147 0.47 -17.11 -10.82
N TYR A 148 0.71 -16.89 -12.12
CA TYR A 148 1.66 -17.69 -12.90
C TYR A 148 3.09 -17.63 -12.31
N TRP A 149 3.59 -16.43 -12.01
CA TRP A 149 4.92 -16.27 -11.41
C TRP A 149 5.00 -16.84 -10.00
N ALA A 150 3.94 -16.70 -9.19
CA ALA A 150 3.88 -17.31 -7.87
C ALA A 150 3.99 -18.83 -7.94
N LYS A 151 3.30 -19.45 -8.90
CA LYS A 151 3.37 -20.90 -9.15
C LYS A 151 4.77 -21.34 -9.52
N ILE A 152 5.43 -20.66 -10.46
CA ILE A 152 6.82 -20.97 -10.84
C ILE A 152 7.75 -20.93 -9.62
N LEU A 153 7.61 -19.92 -8.73
CA LEU A 153 8.45 -19.80 -7.54
C LEU A 153 8.24 -20.92 -6.51
N ILE A 154 7.04 -21.52 -6.46
CA ILE A 154 6.73 -22.59 -5.51
C ILE A 154 7.12 -23.96 -6.10
N ASP A 155 6.97 -24.14 -7.40
CA ASP A 155 7.22 -25.40 -8.10
C ASP A 155 8.73 -25.56 -8.49
N SER A 156 9.57 -24.55 -8.29
CA SER A 156 11.03 -24.57 -8.51
C SER A 156 11.82 -24.97 -7.27
#